data_cdca9340ca8640ee8ad2456455a6b195
#
_entry.id   cdca9340ca8640ee8ad2456455a6b195
#
_cell.length_a   1.000
_cell.length_b   1.000
_cell.length_c   1.000
_cell.angle_alpha   90.00
_cell.angle_beta   90.00
_cell.angle_gamma   90.00
#
_symmetry.space_group_name_H-M   'P 1'
#
loop_
_entity.id
_entity.type
_entity.pdbx_description
1 polymer ?
#
loop_
_entity_poly.entity_id
_entity_poly.type
_entity_poly.pdbx_seq_one_letter_code
_entity_poly.pdbx_strand_id
1 'polypeptide(L)'
;MKKKILMGTMAICYGAMQAVACTGISLTAKDGSYIQARTIEAAAGALKSEYVIIPRGEEITSFTPSGVNGVTFTARHGVVGMSVVMKEFICEGVNEAGLSAGLFFFPHYGSYQSYDKSMNGISLGDLQVPTWILTQFATIDEVKEGIKNVRIVGLDASSVVHYRIGEPSGRQVVLEIVDGVPHFYENTVGVLTNAPGFEWHLTNLNNYVNLFPGSAPNQRMGDTTLMPIGGNSGFLGLPGDATPPSRFVRIAFYRATAPQLASAMPTVLQCFHILNNFDIPIGIEHSLGEAPDIPSATQWTSAIDLTHRKVYFKTSYNNSIRCIDLATIDFEKVKYQSHLMDPVKEQPIEQIMIK
;
A
#
# COMPACT_ATOMS: atom_id res chain seq x y z
N MET A 1 -6.29 16.69 -32.64
CA MET A 1 -4.84 16.67 -32.34
C MET A 1 -4.50 16.31 -30.88
N LYS A 2 -5.35 16.60 -29.88
CA LYS A 2 -5.07 16.31 -28.43
C LYS A 2 -5.07 14.79 -28.07
N LYS A 3 -5.79 13.92 -28.78
CA LYS A 3 -5.87 12.47 -28.48
C LYS A 3 -4.62 11.65 -28.87
N LYS A 4 -3.82 12.12 -29.83
CA LYS A 4 -2.60 11.39 -30.27
C LYS A 4 -1.38 11.62 -29.37
N ILE A 5 -1.36 12.74 -28.63
CA ILE A 5 -0.26 13.06 -27.68
C ILE A 5 -0.39 12.19 -26.41
N LEU A 6 -1.60 11.82 -26.00
CA LEU A 6 -1.85 10.99 -24.82
C LEU A 6 -1.36 9.55 -25.01
N MET A 7 -1.49 8.96 -26.19
CA MET A 7 -1.01 7.60 -26.46
C MET A 7 0.53 7.47 -26.44
N GLY A 8 1.25 8.52 -26.89
CA GLY A 8 2.72 8.53 -26.83
C GLY A 8 3.26 8.64 -25.38
N THR A 9 2.54 9.33 -24.51
CA THR A 9 2.92 9.51 -23.09
C THR A 9 2.60 8.25 -22.25
N MET A 10 1.55 7.50 -22.59
CA MET A 10 1.24 6.22 -21.94
C MET A 10 2.35 5.19 -22.14
N ALA A 11 2.87 5.01 -23.35
CA ALA A 11 3.91 4.01 -23.63
C ALA A 11 5.23 4.25 -22.87
N ILE A 12 5.54 5.51 -22.50
CA ILE A 12 6.76 5.86 -21.77
C ILE A 12 6.59 5.64 -20.26
N CYS A 13 5.38 5.75 -19.71
CA CYS A 13 5.13 5.59 -18.28
C CYS A 13 5.07 4.12 -17.82
N TYR A 14 4.73 3.19 -18.70
CA TYR A 14 4.56 1.77 -18.34
C TYR A 14 5.87 1.02 -18.08
N GLY A 15 6.99 1.45 -18.68
CA GLY A 15 8.29 0.84 -18.42
C GLY A 15 8.84 1.05 -17.00
N ALA A 16 8.28 2.00 -16.24
CA ALA A 16 8.78 2.40 -14.92
C ALA A 16 8.22 1.60 -13.73
N MET A 17 7.21 0.73 -13.94
CA MET A 17 6.59 -0.03 -12.83
C MET A 17 7.18 -1.43 -12.61
N GLN A 18 8.33 -1.76 -13.17
CA GLN A 18 8.86 -3.13 -13.21
C GLN A 18 9.39 -3.70 -11.88
N ALA A 19 9.51 -2.91 -10.83
CA ALA A 19 9.82 -3.44 -9.50
C ALA A 19 9.32 -2.45 -8.44
N VAL A 20 8.12 -2.66 -7.92
CA VAL A 20 7.59 -1.93 -6.78
C VAL A 20 7.49 -2.90 -5.61
N ALA A 21 8.31 -2.68 -4.59
CA ALA A 21 8.15 -3.36 -3.31
C ALA A 21 7.18 -2.56 -2.44
N CYS A 22 6.49 -3.24 -1.55
CA CYS A 22 5.51 -2.64 -0.65
C CYS A 22 5.44 -3.42 0.64
N THR A 23 5.30 -2.73 1.77
CA THR A 23 5.07 -3.38 3.06
C THR A 23 3.93 -2.70 3.77
N GLY A 24 2.87 -3.45 4.08
CA GLY A 24 1.66 -2.95 4.73
C GLY A 24 1.44 -3.56 6.11
N ILE A 25 0.95 -2.74 7.05
CA ILE A 25 0.60 -3.12 8.42
C ILE A 25 -0.71 -2.46 8.83
N SER A 26 -1.41 -3.06 9.78
CA SER A 26 -2.51 -2.42 10.49
C SER A 26 -2.37 -2.58 12.00
N LEU A 27 -2.72 -1.55 12.76
CA LEU A 27 -2.77 -1.58 14.22
C LEU A 27 -4.10 -1.01 14.72
N THR A 28 -4.55 -1.53 15.87
CA THR A 28 -5.74 -1.03 16.56
C THR A 28 -5.32 -0.43 17.90
N ALA A 29 -5.75 0.79 18.18
CA ALA A 29 -5.56 1.45 19.47
C ALA A 29 -6.58 0.97 20.50
N LYS A 30 -6.36 1.28 21.80
CA LYS A 30 -7.27 0.93 22.90
C LYS A 30 -8.62 1.65 22.81
N ASP A 31 -8.66 2.85 22.22
CA ASP A 31 -9.88 3.61 21.98
C ASP A 31 -10.68 3.11 20.77
N GLY A 32 -10.23 2.04 20.11
CA GLY A 32 -10.84 1.46 18.92
C GLY A 32 -10.38 2.07 17.59
N SER A 33 -9.53 3.10 17.61
CA SER A 33 -9.00 3.69 16.38
C SER A 33 -8.22 2.64 15.58
N TYR A 34 -8.53 2.51 14.29
CA TYR A 34 -7.91 1.56 13.40
C TYR A 34 -7.03 2.26 12.36
N ILE A 35 -5.76 1.91 12.37
CA ILE A 35 -4.73 2.52 11.54
C ILE A 35 -4.23 1.50 10.53
N GLN A 36 -4.24 1.85 9.25
CA GLN A 36 -3.55 1.13 8.19
C GLN A 36 -2.38 1.95 7.67
N ALA A 37 -1.21 1.31 7.52
CA ALA A 37 -0.01 1.99 7.09
C ALA A 37 0.76 1.15 6.07
N ARG A 38 1.59 1.81 5.25
CA ARG A 38 2.45 1.12 4.27
C ARG A 38 3.66 1.94 3.86
N THR A 39 4.67 1.24 3.34
CA THR A 39 5.72 1.81 2.49
C THR A 39 5.41 1.60 1.00
N ILE A 40 6.02 2.38 0.13
CA ILE A 40 6.08 2.13 -1.32
C ILE A 40 7.50 2.35 -1.81
N GLU A 41 7.99 1.41 -2.57
CA GLU A 41 9.32 1.40 -3.17
C GLU A 41 9.20 1.42 -4.69
N ALA A 42 10.21 2.00 -5.36
CA ALA A 42 10.32 1.99 -6.81
C ALA A 42 11.72 1.55 -7.23
N ALA A 43 11.81 0.63 -8.17
CA ALA A 43 13.10 0.10 -8.62
C ALA A 43 13.63 0.73 -9.90
N ALA A 44 12.93 1.65 -10.51
CA ALA A 44 13.33 2.27 -11.80
C ALA A 44 13.32 3.81 -11.73
N GLY A 45 13.65 4.38 -10.57
CA GLY A 45 13.70 5.83 -10.37
C GLY A 45 12.59 6.36 -9.48
N ALA A 46 12.63 7.68 -9.23
CA ALA A 46 11.64 8.33 -8.38
C ALA A 46 10.25 8.29 -9.01
N LEU A 47 9.29 7.71 -8.32
CA LEU A 47 7.88 7.78 -8.72
C LEU A 47 7.38 9.22 -8.65
N LYS A 48 6.62 9.65 -9.66
CA LYS A 48 5.81 10.86 -9.56
C LYS A 48 4.69 10.56 -8.58
N SER A 49 4.86 10.96 -7.33
CA SER A 49 3.89 10.74 -6.25
C SER A 49 3.12 12.00 -5.95
N GLU A 50 1.79 11.88 -5.94
CA GLU A 50 0.87 12.99 -5.69
C GLU A 50 -0.16 12.55 -4.64
N TYR A 51 -0.66 13.48 -3.81
CA TYR A 51 -1.92 13.27 -3.15
C TYR A 51 -3.05 13.82 -4.01
N VAL A 52 -4.17 13.11 -4.02
CA VAL A 52 -5.29 13.32 -4.93
C VAL A 52 -6.56 13.51 -4.12
N ILE A 53 -7.37 14.49 -4.50
CA ILE A 53 -8.68 14.73 -3.91
C ILE A 53 -9.73 14.56 -4.99
N ILE A 54 -10.63 13.59 -4.81
CA ILE A 54 -11.76 13.34 -5.71
C ILE A 54 -13.04 13.79 -5.01
N PRO A 55 -13.78 14.76 -5.59
CA PRO A 55 -15.07 15.21 -5.03
C PRO A 55 -16.16 14.16 -5.28
N ARG A 56 -17.28 14.28 -4.55
CA ARG A 56 -18.51 13.60 -4.93
C ARG A 56 -18.99 14.12 -6.28
N GLY A 57 -19.62 13.27 -7.06
CA GLY A 57 -20.17 13.62 -8.38
C GLY A 57 -19.16 13.66 -9.52
N GLU A 58 -17.85 13.43 -9.25
CA GLU A 58 -16.85 13.33 -10.33
C GLU A 58 -17.14 12.12 -11.21
N GLU A 59 -17.17 12.33 -12.53
CA GLU A 59 -17.31 11.27 -13.51
C GLU A 59 -15.94 10.74 -13.93
N ILE A 60 -15.71 9.46 -13.75
CA ILE A 60 -14.45 8.79 -14.02
C ILE A 60 -14.67 7.68 -15.02
N THR A 61 -13.92 7.71 -16.12
CA THR A 61 -13.87 6.62 -17.10
C THR A 61 -12.58 5.84 -16.94
N SER A 62 -12.70 4.53 -16.79
CA SER A 62 -11.55 3.66 -16.60
C SER A 62 -10.68 3.56 -17.86
N PHE A 63 -9.38 3.35 -17.62
CA PHE A 63 -8.44 2.98 -18.67
C PHE A 63 -8.61 1.50 -19.03
N THR A 64 -8.32 1.20 -20.28
CA THR A 64 -8.14 -0.16 -20.81
C THR A 64 -6.88 -0.17 -21.66
N PRO A 65 -6.39 -1.33 -22.10
CA PRO A 65 -5.27 -1.39 -23.06
C PRO A 65 -5.49 -0.59 -24.36
N SER A 66 -6.74 -0.27 -24.70
CA SER A 66 -7.07 0.54 -25.89
C SER A 66 -7.31 2.02 -25.61
N GLY A 67 -7.15 2.50 -24.37
CA GLY A 67 -7.27 3.91 -23.99
C GLY A 67 -8.28 4.16 -22.87
N VAL A 68 -8.72 5.40 -22.70
CA VAL A 68 -9.70 5.81 -21.67
C VAL A 68 -11.11 5.54 -22.22
N ASN A 69 -11.55 4.32 -22.10
CA ASN A 69 -12.81 3.83 -22.70
C ASN A 69 -13.39 2.60 -21.96
N GLY A 70 -12.95 2.36 -20.74
CA GLY A 70 -13.50 1.34 -19.86
C GLY A 70 -14.82 1.74 -19.22
N VAL A 71 -15.19 1.07 -18.13
CA VAL A 71 -16.37 1.39 -17.35
C VAL A 71 -16.34 2.85 -16.88
N THR A 72 -17.46 3.54 -16.99
CA THR A 72 -17.64 4.91 -16.49
C THR A 72 -18.50 4.86 -15.23
N PHE A 73 -18.07 5.57 -14.19
CA PHE A 73 -18.78 5.64 -12.91
C PHE A 73 -18.67 7.04 -12.31
N THR A 74 -19.67 7.40 -11.51
CA THR A 74 -19.71 8.69 -10.81
C THR A 74 -19.36 8.47 -9.35
N ALA A 75 -18.43 9.27 -8.80
CA ALA A 75 -18.00 9.18 -7.41
C ALA A 75 -19.16 9.45 -6.44
N ARG A 76 -19.51 8.46 -5.63
CA ARG A 76 -20.51 8.55 -4.55
C ARG A 76 -19.92 9.08 -3.26
N HIS A 77 -18.63 8.82 -3.06
CA HIS A 77 -17.87 9.25 -1.88
C HIS A 77 -16.73 10.15 -2.30
N GLY A 78 -16.46 11.17 -1.49
CA GLY A 78 -15.24 11.94 -1.57
C GLY A 78 -14.04 11.12 -1.13
N VAL A 79 -12.92 11.30 -1.79
CA VAL A 79 -11.70 10.49 -1.60
C VAL A 79 -10.48 11.37 -1.41
N VAL A 80 -9.62 10.97 -0.47
CA VAL A 80 -8.21 11.39 -0.42
C VAL A 80 -7.35 10.16 -0.69
N GLY A 81 -6.55 10.22 -1.75
CA GLY A 81 -5.67 9.15 -2.16
C GLY A 81 -4.25 9.62 -2.43
N MET A 82 -3.34 8.69 -2.47
CA MET A 82 -1.98 8.88 -2.95
C MET A 82 -1.83 8.12 -4.25
N SER A 83 -1.42 8.81 -5.30
CA SER A 83 -1.22 8.25 -6.63
C SER A 83 0.25 8.14 -6.97
N VAL A 84 0.55 7.24 -7.89
CA VAL A 84 1.85 7.10 -8.53
C VAL A 84 1.69 7.17 -10.03
N VAL A 85 2.68 7.73 -10.72
CA VAL A 85 2.70 7.88 -12.18
C VAL A 85 1.66 8.90 -12.68
N MET A 86 0.38 8.70 -12.37
CA MET A 86 -0.75 9.54 -12.79
C MET A 86 -1.76 9.70 -11.64
N LYS A 87 -2.43 10.84 -11.58
CA LYS A 87 -3.45 11.12 -10.56
C LYS A 87 -4.64 10.14 -10.57
N GLU A 88 -4.89 9.48 -11.68
CA GLU A 88 -5.94 8.49 -11.87
C GLU A 88 -5.61 7.13 -11.22
N PHE A 89 -4.34 6.87 -10.91
CA PHE A 89 -3.87 5.60 -10.34
C PHE A 89 -3.60 5.77 -8.85
N ILE A 90 -4.67 5.77 -8.05
CA ILE A 90 -4.56 5.76 -6.58
C ILE A 90 -3.99 4.41 -6.16
N CYS A 91 -2.85 4.45 -5.49
CA CYS A 91 -2.20 3.24 -4.95
C CYS A 91 -2.43 3.04 -3.44
N GLU A 92 -2.94 4.05 -2.74
CA GLU A 92 -3.39 3.98 -1.35
C GLU A 92 -4.33 5.14 -1.07
N GLY A 93 -5.43 4.94 -0.34
CA GLY A 93 -6.34 6.02 -0.01
C GLY A 93 -7.48 5.61 0.93
N VAL A 94 -8.29 6.61 1.27
CA VAL A 94 -9.48 6.46 2.12
C VAL A 94 -10.59 7.37 1.63
N ASN A 95 -11.83 6.94 1.77
CA ASN A 95 -13.00 7.75 1.46
C ASN A 95 -13.70 8.29 2.72
N GLU A 96 -14.75 9.08 2.51
CA GLU A 96 -15.55 9.71 3.58
C GLU A 96 -16.23 8.71 4.51
N ALA A 97 -16.50 7.47 4.06
CA ALA A 97 -17.04 6.39 4.90
C ALA A 97 -15.97 5.73 5.77
N GLY A 98 -14.68 6.02 5.51
CA GLY A 98 -13.55 5.38 6.18
C GLY A 98 -13.07 4.09 5.51
N LEU A 99 -13.70 3.67 4.40
CA LEU A 99 -13.19 2.55 3.61
C LEU A 99 -11.85 2.92 3.00
N SER A 100 -10.84 2.08 3.17
CA SER A 100 -9.53 2.21 2.53
C SER A 100 -9.31 1.17 1.45
N ALA A 101 -8.56 1.53 0.44
CA ALA A 101 -8.08 0.60 -0.58
C ALA A 101 -6.67 0.98 -1.02
N GLY A 102 -5.81 -0.04 -1.20
CA GLY A 102 -4.46 0.14 -1.68
C GLY A 102 -4.03 -1.03 -2.56
N LEU A 103 -3.15 -0.76 -3.53
CA LEU A 103 -2.58 -1.78 -4.41
C LEU A 103 -1.13 -2.10 -4.02
N PHE A 104 -0.73 -3.34 -4.26
CA PHE A 104 0.62 -3.86 -4.01
C PHE A 104 1.05 -4.70 -5.22
N PHE A 105 2.30 -4.60 -5.62
CA PHE A 105 2.83 -5.33 -6.77
C PHE A 105 2.78 -6.84 -6.55
N PHE A 106 2.25 -7.57 -7.54
CA PHE A 106 1.95 -9.01 -7.43
C PHE A 106 2.37 -9.78 -8.69
N PRO A 107 3.64 -9.69 -9.11
CA PRO A 107 4.12 -10.30 -10.34
C PRO A 107 4.09 -11.84 -10.27
N HIS A 108 3.88 -12.47 -11.40
CA HIS A 108 3.94 -13.92 -11.64
C HIS A 108 2.83 -14.76 -11.00
N TYR A 109 2.06 -14.23 -10.06
CA TYR A 109 1.00 -14.96 -9.34
C TYR A 109 -0.39 -14.48 -9.67
N GLY A 110 -0.56 -13.19 -9.92
CA GLY A 110 -1.82 -12.64 -10.41
C GLY A 110 -1.95 -12.79 -11.92
N SER A 111 -3.20 -12.94 -12.38
CA SER A 111 -3.52 -12.95 -13.81
C SER A 111 -4.94 -12.47 -14.02
N TYR A 112 -5.09 -11.51 -14.93
CA TYR A 112 -6.40 -10.94 -15.28
C TYR A 112 -7.03 -11.68 -16.45
N GLN A 113 -8.32 -11.41 -16.68
CA GLN A 113 -8.99 -11.88 -17.89
C GLN A 113 -8.36 -11.24 -19.12
N SER A 114 -8.26 -12.02 -20.21
CA SER A 114 -7.78 -11.50 -21.49
C SER A 114 -8.63 -10.31 -21.93
N TYR A 115 -7.96 -9.23 -22.36
CA TYR A 115 -8.66 -8.03 -22.78
C TYR A 115 -9.51 -8.28 -24.02
N ASP A 116 -10.77 -7.83 -23.96
CA ASP A 116 -11.73 -7.87 -25.06
C ASP A 116 -12.36 -6.48 -25.21
N LYS A 117 -12.09 -5.83 -26.34
CA LYS A 117 -12.59 -4.48 -26.64
C LYS A 117 -14.13 -4.40 -26.66
N SER A 118 -14.83 -5.48 -26.99
CA SER A 118 -16.29 -5.50 -26.99
C SER A 118 -16.87 -5.38 -25.56
N MET A 119 -16.06 -5.69 -24.55
CA MET A 119 -16.42 -5.65 -23.13
C MET A 119 -15.97 -4.36 -22.41
N ASN A 120 -15.54 -3.33 -23.16
CA ASN A 120 -15.05 -2.09 -22.58
C ASN A 120 -16.03 -1.46 -21.58
N GLY A 121 -17.34 -1.51 -21.84
CA GLY A 121 -18.36 -0.92 -20.98
C GLY A 121 -18.40 -1.46 -19.53
N ILE A 122 -17.79 -2.62 -19.28
CA ILE A 122 -17.63 -3.21 -17.93
C ILE A 122 -16.17 -3.45 -17.55
N SER A 123 -15.22 -3.07 -18.41
CA SER A 123 -13.78 -3.26 -18.17
C SER A 123 -13.24 -2.17 -17.24
N LEU A 124 -12.59 -2.58 -16.16
CA LEU A 124 -11.93 -1.75 -15.16
C LEU A 124 -10.43 -2.04 -15.19
N GLY A 125 -9.61 -1.02 -15.44
CA GLY A 125 -8.16 -1.16 -15.40
C GLY A 125 -7.65 -1.49 -14.00
N ASP A 126 -6.74 -2.42 -13.89
CA ASP A 126 -6.19 -2.94 -12.64
C ASP A 126 -5.63 -1.84 -11.72
N LEU A 127 -4.91 -0.86 -12.27
CA LEU A 127 -4.38 0.27 -11.49
C LEU A 127 -5.44 1.27 -11.01
N GLN A 128 -6.69 1.15 -11.49
CA GLN A 128 -7.80 1.99 -11.06
C GLN A 128 -8.79 1.28 -10.12
N VAL A 129 -8.55 0.02 -9.80
CA VAL A 129 -9.41 -0.71 -8.84
C VAL A 129 -9.50 0.02 -7.50
N PRO A 130 -8.43 0.55 -6.88
CA PRO A 130 -8.58 1.33 -5.65
C PRO A 130 -9.41 2.60 -5.84
N THR A 131 -9.25 3.33 -6.93
CA THR A 131 -10.07 4.51 -7.24
C THR A 131 -11.55 4.15 -7.34
N TRP A 132 -11.88 3.07 -8.03
CA TRP A 132 -13.24 2.59 -8.16
C TRP A 132 -13.82 2.14 -6.80
N ILE A 133 -13.06 1.37 -6.00
CA ILE A 133 -13.49 0.95 -4.67
C ILE A 133 -13.80 2.16 -3.79
N LEU A 134 -12.88 3.09 -3.69
CA LEU A 134 -12.99 4.25 -2.80
C LEU A 134 -14.12 5.19 -3.20
N THR A 135 -14.39 5.34 -4.50
CA THR A 135 -15.45 6.24 -4.97
C THR A 135 -16.84 5.61 -4.92
N GLN A 136 -16.96 4.27 -4.98
CA GLN A 136 -18.24 3.60 -5.13
C GLN A 136 -18.81 2.99 -3.86
N PHE A 137 -17.98 2.58 -2.89
CA PHE A 137 -18.40 1.71 -1.79
C PHE A 137 -18.04 2.30 -0.42
N ALA A 138 -18.81 1.90 0.60
CA ALA A 138 -18.57 2.22 1.99
C ALA A 138 -18.06 1.02 2.81
N THR A 139 -18.27 -0.21 2.33
CA THR A 139 -17.95 -1.44 3.06
C THR A 139 -17.26 -2.49 2.16
N ILE A 140 -16.54 -3.40 2.79
CA ILE A 140 -15.94 -4.56 2.10
C ILE A 140 -17.01 -5.44 1.45
N ASP A 141 -18.15 -5.62 2.10
CA ASP A 141 -19.21 -6.46 1.55
C ASP A 141 -19.84 -5.85 0.30
N GLU A 142 -19.98 -4.52 0.25
CA GLU A 142 -20.40 -3.82 -0.98
C GLU A 142 -19.36 -4.01 -2.10
N VAL A 143 -18.06 -3.99 -1.79
CA VAL A 143 -17.00 -4.26 -2.78
C VAL A 143 -17.12 -5.69 -3.32
N LYS A 144 -17.34 -6.69 -2.43
CA LYS A 144 -17.52 -8.09 -2.83
C LYS A 144 -18.72 -8.30 -3.76
N GLU A 145 -19.79 -7.55 -3.58
CA GLU A 145 -20.94 -7.57 -4.48
C GLU A 145 -20.66 -6.78 -5.77
N GLY A 146 -20.08 -5.60 -5.66
CA GLY A 146 -19.81 -4.71 -6.80
C GLY A 146 -18.86 -5.31 -7.83
N ILE A 147 -17.84 -6.03 -7.38
CA ILE A 147 -16.81 -6.61 -8.27
C ILE A 147 -17.37 -7.62 -9.27
N LYS A 148 -18.54 -8.20 -8.98
CA LYS A 148 -19.24 -9.12 -9.88
C LYS A 148 -19.73 -8.43 -11.16
N ASN A 149 -19.85 -7.10 -11.14
CA ASN A 149 -20.38 -6.30 -12.25
C ASN A 149 -19.28 -5.67 -13.13
N VAL A 150 -18.01 -5.86 -12.79
CA VAL A 150 -16.88 -5.33 -13.55
C VAL A 150 -15.94 -6.44 -13.96
N ARG A 151 -15.20 -6.18 -15.01
CA ARG A 151 -14.15 -7.06 -15.51
C ARG A 151 -12.80 -6.37 -15.32
N ILE A 152 -11.99 -6.87 -14.41
CA ILE A 152 -10.66 -6.31 -14.19
C ILE A 152 -9.73 -6.74 -15.33
N VAL A 153 -9.10 -5.78 -15.97
CA VAL A 153 -8.17 -6.00 -17.09
C VAL A 153 -6.81 -5.36 -16.78
N GLY A 154 -5.74 -6.06 -17.08
CA GLY A 154 -4.39 -5.53 -16.95
C GLY A 154 -4.15 -4.42 -17.98
N LEU A 155 -3.64 -3.28 -17.51
CA LEU A 155 -3.23 -2.19 -18.39
C LEU A 155 -1.88 -2.49 -19.03
N ASP A 156 -1.02 -3.22 -18.33
CA ASP A 156 0.27 -3.71 -18.80
C ASP A 156 0.54 -5.10 -18.21
N ALA A 157 1.12 -6.00 -19.01
CA ALA A 157 1.41 -7.38 -18.57
C ALA A 157 2.47 -7.46 -17.45
N SER A 158 3.27 -6.42 -17.27
CA SER A 158 4.32 -6.35 -16.24
C SER A 158 3.85 -5.75 -14.92
N SER A 159 2.66 -5.14 -14.86
CA SER A 159 2.16 -4.38 -13.70
C SER A 159 1.06 -5.07 -12.91
N VAL A 160 1.09 -6.39 -12.80
CA VAL A 160 0.07 -7.13 -12.02
C VAL A 160 0.13 -6.74 -10.55
N VAL A 161 -1.04 -6.49 -9.95
CA VAL A 161 -1.18 -6.05 -8.56
C VAL A 161 -2.25 -6.84 -7.82
N HIS A 162 -2.14 -6.89 -6.49
CA HIS A 162 -3.21 -7.31 -5.59
C HIS A 162 -3.57 -6.16 -4.65
N TYR A 163 -4.66 -6.30 -3.91
CA TYR A 163 -5.24 -5.16 -3.21
C TYR A 163 -5.48 -5.46 -1.74
N ARG A 164 -5.25 -4.47 -0.88
CA ARG A 164 -5.68 -4.44 0.51
C ARG A 164 -6.88 -3.52 0.64
N ILE A 165 -7.94 -3.97 1.28
CA ILE A 165 -9.16 -3.20 1.54
C ILE A 165 -9.44 -3.28 3.03
N GLY A 166 -9.75 -2.15 3.66
CA GLY A 166 -9.98 -2.09 5.11
C GLY A 166 -11.12 -1.16 5.50
N GLU A 167 -11.74 -1.46 6.62
CA GLU A 167 -12.85 -0.72 7.21
C GLU A 167 -12.49 -0.14 8.59
N PRO A 168 -13.20 0.93 9.05
CA PRO A 168 -13.01 1.46 10.40
C PRO A 168 -13.27 0.45 11.52
N SER A 169 -14.06 -0.60 11.24
CA SER A 169 -14.32 -1.72 12.17
C SER A 169 -13.08 -2.53 12.55
N GLY A 170 -11.97 -2.36 11.82
CA GLY A 170 -10.77 -3.18 11.94
C GLY A 170 -10.74 -4.40 11.02
N ARG A 171 -11.84 -4.68 10.31
CA ARG A 171 -11.87 -5.72 9.29
C ARG A 171 -11.04 -5.29 8.07
N GLN A 172 -10.28 -6.22 7.53
CA GLN A 172 -9.56 -6.03 6.28
C GLN A 172 -9.50 -7.32 5.47
N VAL A 173 -9.44 -7.16 4.16
CA VAL A 173 -9.29 -8.27 3.22
C VAL A 173 -8.16 -8.01 2.24
N VAL A 174 -7.59 -9.09 1.72
CA VAL A 174 -6.74 -9.08 0.53
C VAL A 174 -7.59 -9.56 -0.65
N LEU A 175 -7.54 -8.84 -1.75
CA LEU A 175 -8.15 -9.22 -3.02
C LEU A 175 -7.04 -9.55 -4.02
N GLU A 176 -7.01 -10.77 -4.49
CA GLU A 176 -6.13 -11.26 -5.54
C GLU A 176 -6.95 -11.67 -6.76
N ILE A 177 -6.49 -11.31 -7.95
CA ILE A 177 -7.09 -11.76 -9.20
C ILE A 177 -6.18 -12.85 -9.78
N VAL A 178 -6.67 -14.08 -9.79
CA VAL A 178 -5.94 -15.25 -10.28
C VAL A 178 -6.80 -15.94 -11.34
N ASP A 179 -6.24 -16.20 -12.51
CA ASP A 179 -6.95 -16.75 -13.66
C ASP A 179 -8.24 -15.99 -14.03
N GLY A 180 -8.16 -14.65 -13.84
CA GLY A 180 -9.28 -13.74 -14.09
C GLY A 180 -10.40 -13.78 -13.04
N VAL A 181 -10.20 -14.54 -11.95
CA VAL A 181 -11.20 -14.70 -10.88
C VAL A 181 -10.77 -13.89 -9.65
N PRO A 182 -11.66 -13.07 -9.05
CA PRO A 182 -11.37 -12.37 -7.81
C PRO A 182 -11.47 -13.32 -6.61
N HIS A 183 -10.41 -13.38 -5.80
CA HIS A 183 -10.32 -14.12 -4.55
C HIS A 183 -10.18 -13.14 -3.40
N PHE A 184 -11.07 -13.25 -2.40
CA PHE A 184 -11.04 -12.43 -1.19
C PHE A 184 -10.58 -13.27 0.00
N TYR A 185 -9.52 -12.82 0.67
CA TYR A 185 -8.98 -13.44 1.88
C TYR A 185 -9.17 -12.51 3.06
N GLU A 186 -9.81 -12.97 4.13
CA GLU A 186 -9.87 -12.21 5.39
C GLU A 186 -8.47 -12.11 5.99
N ASN A 187 -7.98 -10.91 6.15
CA ASN A 187 -6.60 -10.68 6.60
C ASN A 187 -6.55 -10.49 8.12
N THR A 188 -6.52 -11.60 8.84
CA THR A 188 -6.46 -11.60 10.32
C THR A 188 -5.05 -11.31 10.86
N VAL A 189 -4.00 -11.54 10.07
CA VAL A 189 -2.63 -11.21 10.46
C VAL A 189 -2.27 -9.73 10.24
N GLY A 190 -3.14 -8.96 9.57
CA GLY A 190 -3.07 -7.52 9.47
C GLY A 190 -1.88 -6.95 8.71
N VAL A 191 -1.23 -7.74 7.86
CA VAL A 191 -0.07 -7.34 7.07
C VAL A 191 -0.20 -7.78 5.63
N LEU A 192 0.49 -7.11 4.71
CA LEU A 192 0.59 -7.49 3.32
C LEU A 192 1.93 -7.00 2.75
N THR A 193 2.52 -7.80 1.86
CA THR A 193 3.69 -7.39 1.07
C THR A 193 3.40 -7.58 -0.43
N ASN A 194 4.18 -8.39 -1.10
CA ASN A 194 4.06 -8.63 -2.53
C ASN A 194 3.89 -10.14 -2.79
N ALA A 195 4.23 -10.61 -4.01
CA ALA A 195 4.27 -12.04 -4.32
C ALA A 195 5.17 -12.84 -3.35
N PRO A 196 4.84 -14.12 -3.10
CA PRO A 196 3.73 -14.93 -3.60
C PRO A 196 2.35 -14.53 -3.08
N GLY A 197 1.31 -15.32 -3.37
CA GLY A 197 -0.06 -15.11 -2.91
C GLY A 197 -0.21 -15.10 -1.39
N PHE A 198 -1.27 -14.47 -0.90
CA PHE A 198 -1.50 -14.24 0.52
C PHE A 198 -1.57 -15.55 1.33
N GLU A 199 -2.24 -16.57 0.83
CA GLU A 199 -2.32 -17.89 1.50
C GLU A 199 -0.96 -18.57 1.61
N TRP A 200 -0.09 -18.39 0.60
CA TRP A 200 1.27 -18.89 0.67
C TRP A 200 2.06 -18.20 1.80
N HIS A 201 1.92 -16.89 1.95
CA HIS A 201 2.56 -16.17 3.06
C HIS A 201 2.08 -16.67 4.42
N LEU A 202 0.77 -16.93 4.58
CA LEU A 202 0.23 -17.51 5.82
C LEU A 202 0.82 -18.89 6.09
N THR A 203 0.92 -19.74 5.05
CA THR A 203 1.54 -21.07 5.18
C THR A 203 3.01 -20.95 5.56
N ASN A 204 3.75 -20.02 4.96
CA ASN A 204 5.18 -19.80 5.25
C ASN A 204 5.43 -19.36 6.70
N LEU A 205 4.50 -18.66 7.35
CA LEU A 205 4.64 -18.29 8.76
C LEU A 205 4.85 -19.51 9.68
N ASN A 206 4.37 -20.69 9.31
CA ASN A 206 4.58 -21.90 10.10
C ASN A 206 6.06 -22.30 10.23
N ASN A 207 6.91 -21.90 9.29
CA ASN A 207 8.36 -22.13 9.38
C ASN A 207 9.02 -21.33 10.52
N TYR A 208 8.31 -20.34 11.08
CA TYR A 208 8.82 -19.40 12.08
C TYR A 208 8.10 -19.52 13.43
N VAL A 209 7.38 -20.64 13.65
CA VAL A 209 6.62 -20.89 14.89
C VAL A 209 7.50 -20.87 16.16
N ASN A 210 8.81 -21.07 16.00
CA ASN A 210 9.81 -21.01 17.08
C ASN A 210 10.16 -19.57 17.52
N LEU A 211 9.80 -18.54 16.75
CA LEU A 211 10.10 -17.16 17.10
C LEU A 211 9.12 -16.61 18.13
N PHE A 212 9.63 -15.88 19.09
CA PHE A 212 8.83 -15.23 20.14
C PHE A 212 9.50 -13.92 20.62
N PRO A 213 8.75 -12.97 21.18
CA PRO A 213 9.31 -11.73 21.69
C PRO A 213 10.08 -11.97 23.00
N GLY A 214 11.13 -11.18 23.20
CA GLY A 214 11.94 -11.23 24.43
C GLY A 214 13.13 -12.19 24.34
N SER A 215 13.69 -12.53 25.50
CA SER A 215 14.89 -13.36 25.60
C SER A 215 14.55 -14.85 25.63
N ALA A 216 15.33 -15.65 24.92
CA ALA A 216 15.30 -17.10 25.06
C ALA A 216 15.74 -17.51 26.48
N PRO A 217 15.24 -18.62 27.04
CA PRO A 217 15.70 -19.15 28.32
C PRO A 217 17.14 -19.66 28.22
N ASN A 218 17.84 -19.67 29.38
CA ASN A 218 19.13 -20.34 29.46
C ASN A 218 18.98 -21.83 29.14
N GLN A 219 19.98 -22.40 28.48
CA GLN A 219 20.06 -23.84 28.20
C GLN A 219 21.31 -24.44 28.82
N ARG A 220 21.21 -25.69 29.25
CA ARG A 220 22.34 -26.44 29.77
C ARG A 220 22.84 -27.45 28.73
N MET A 221 24.16 -27.45 28.49
CA MET A 221 24.84 -28.38 27.58
C MET A 221 26.05 -28.95 28.32
N GLY A 222 25.89 -30.12 28.89
CA GLY A 222 26.88 -30.68 29.82
C GLY A 222 27.07 -29.74 31.04
N ASP A 223 28.30 -29.35 31.29
CA ASP A 223 28.65 -28.41 32.39
C ASP A 223 28.60 -26.94 31.94
N THR A 224 28.31 -26.66 30.68
CA THR A 224 28.22 -25.31 30.14
C THR A 224 26.78 -24.79 30.19
N THR A 225 26.60 -23.58 30.72
CA THR A 225 25.32 -22.87 30.59
C THR A 225 25.36 -21.89 29.43
N LEU A 226 24.49 -22.11 28.44
CA LEU A 226 24.27 -21.17 27.34
C LEU A 226 23.31 -20.08 27.80
N MET A 227 23.68 -18.83 27.62
CA MET A 227 22.86 -17.67 27.96
C MET A 227 22.50 -16.87 26.72
N PRO A 228 21.28 -16.31 26.62
CA PRO A 228 20.90 -15.50 25.51
C PRO A 228 21.75 -14.22 25.41
N ILE A 229 22.09 -13.82 24.19
CA ILE A 229 22.77 -12.54 23.91
C ILE A 229 21.72 -11.54 23.47
N GLY A 230 21.45 -10.54 24.30
CA GLY A 230 20.46 -9.49 24.03
C GLY A 230 19.03 -9.84 24.41
N GLY A 231 18.24 -8.80 24.66
CA GLY A 231 16.85 -8.90 25.15
C GLY A 231 15.82 -9.36 24.10
N ASN A 232 16.24 -9.62 22.87
CA ASN A 232 15.39 -10.04 21.74
C ASN A 232 15.86 -11.36 21.11
N SER A 233 16.62 -12.17 21.84
CA SER A 233 17.18 -13.43 21.33
C SER A 233 16.12 -14.46 20.91
N GLY A 234 14.86 -14.32 21.37
CA GLY A 234 13.73 -15.11 20.87
C GLY A 234 13.40 -14.87 19.39
N PHE A 235 13.89 -13.76 18.81
CA PHE A 235 13.78 -13.49 17.38
C PHE A 235 15.03 -13.89 16.57
N LEU A 236 15.93 -14.66 17.13
CA LEU A 236 17.07 -15.19 16.36
C LEU A 236 16.58 -16.06 15.21
N GLY A 237 16.94 -15.68 13.98
CA GLY A 237 16.42 -16.30 12.75
C GLY A 237 15.27 -15.56 12.08
N LEU A 238 14.81 -14.44 12.66
CA LEU A 238 13.87 -13.55 11.95
C LEU A 238 14.53 -13.03 10.67
N PRO A 239 13.92 -13.21 9.47
CA PRO A 239 14.55 -12.84 8.21
C PRO A 239 14.78 -11.33 8.10
N GLY A 240 15.97 -10.92 7.67
CA GLY A 240 16.38 -9.52 7.61
C GLY A 240 16.47 -8.92 6.21
N ASP A 241 16.38 -9.73 5.15
CA ASP A 241 16.48 -9.27 3.76
C ASP A 241 15.22 -8.53 3.27
N ALA A 242 15.32 -7.88 2.10
CA ALA A 242 14.25 -7.06 1.53
C ALA A 242 13.24 -7.83 0.67
N THR A 243 13.37 -9.16 0.51
CA THR A 243 12.42 -9.93 -0.29
C THR A 243 11.01 -9.92 0.31
N PRO A 244 9.94 -10.01 -0.51
CA PRO A 244 8.56 -10.00 -0.01
C PRO A 244 8.28 -11.05 1.08
N PRO A 245 8.70 -12.32 0.96
CA PRO A 245 8.50 -13.32 2.01
C PRO A 245 9.16 -12.94 3.34
N SER A 246 10.38 -12.45 3.29
CA SER A 246 11.13 -12.03 4.49
C SER A 246 10.50 -10.81 5.15
N ARG A 247 10.07 -9.82 4.37
CA ARG A 247 9.34 -8.65 4.87
C ARG A 247 8.00 -9.04 5.47
N PHE A 248 7.26 -9.99 4.85
CA PHE A 248 5.98 -10.46 5.38
C PHE A 248 6.16 -11.10 6.77
N VAL A 249 7.10 -12.02 6.92
CA VAL A 249 7.40 -12.67 8.21
C VAL A 249 7.77 -11.60 9.25
N ARG A 250 8.71 -10.73 8.94
CA ARG A 250 9.20 -9.71 9.88
C ARG A 250 8.10 -8.75 10.33
N ILE A 251 7.27 -8.24 9.39
CA ILE A 251 6.18 -7.32 9.73
C ILE A 251 5.05 -8.01 10.50
N ALA A 252 4.77 -9.29 10.21
CA ALA A 252 3.79 -10.06 10.96
C ALA A 252 4.17 -10.21 12.43
N PHE A 253 5.44 -10.55 12.72
CA PHE A 253 5.94 -10.62 14.09
C PHE A 253 5.97 -9.25 14.78
N TYR A 254 6.40 -8.19 14.10
CA TYR A 254 6.38 -6.84 14.68
C TYR A 254 4.96 -6.38 15.00
N ARG A 255 4.01 -6.68 14.13
CA ARG A 255 2.59 -6.39 14.41
C ARG A 255 2.05 -7.19 15.60
N ALA A 256 2.33 -8.48 15.63
CA ALA A 256 1.81 -9.37 16.68
C ALA A 256 2.35 -9.02 18.07
N THR A 257 3.53 -8.41 18.15
CA THR A 257 4.18 -8.01 19.41
C THR A 257 4.00 -6.54 19.76
N ALA A 258 3.45 -5.74 18.84
CA ALA A 258 3.19 -4.32 19.07
C ALA A 258 2.13 -4.15 20.18
N PRO A 259 2.41 -3.32 21.21
CA PRO A 259 1.41 -3.04 22.24
C PRO A 259 0.26 -2.20 21.66
N GLN A 260 -0.95 -2.43 22.15
CA GLN A 260 -2.05 -1.51 21.90
C GLN A 260 -1.80 -0.20 22.65
N LEU A 261 -1.61 0.89 21.92
CA LEU A 261 -1.44 2.22 22.47
C LEU A 261 -2.79 2.88 22.77
N ALA A 262 -2.79 3.98 23.52
CA ALA A 262 -4.01 4.54 24.09
C ALA A 262 -5.00 5.05 23.02
N SER A 263 -4.48 5.66 21.95
CA SER A 263 -5.30 6.36 20.94
C SER A 263 -4.67 6.37 19.55
N ALA A 264 -5.36 6.99 18.60
CA ALA A 264 -4.95 7.05 17.20
C ALA A 264 -3.54 7.58 16.99
N MET A 265 -3.20 8.79 17.48
CA MET A 265 -1.92 9.43 17.14
C MET A 265 -0.68 8.65 17.64
N PRO A 266 -0.61 8.17 18.88
CA PRO A 266 0.47 7.26 19.28
C PRO A 266 0.57 6.01 18.40
N THR A 267 -0.58 5.46 17.97
CA THR A 267 -0.63 4.27 17.09
C THR A 267 -0.15 4.58 15.68
N VAL A 268 -0.48 5.76 15.13
CA VAL A 268 0.09 6.28 13.87
C VAL A 268 1.62 6.35 13.95
N LEU A 269 2.16 6.93 15.03
CA LEU A 269 3.62 7.02 15.24
C LEU A 269 4.25 5.63 15.36
N GLN A 270 3.58 4.69 16.04
CA GLN A 270 4.04 3.31 16.13
C GLN A 270 4.08 2.62 14.77
N CYS A 271 3.09 2.86 13.89
CA CYS A 271 3.13 2.37 12.52
C CYS A 271 4.36 2.89 11.76
N PHE A 272 4.65 4.20 11.82
CA PHE A 272 5.85 4.77 11.21
C PHE A 272 7.13 4.18 11.81
N HIS A 273 7.18 4.00 13.14
CA HIS A 273 8.34 3.42 13.81
C HIS A 273 8.60 1.98 13.34
N ILE A 274 7.56 1.16 13.26
CA ILE A 274 7.69 -0.21 12.75
C ILE A 274 8.13 -0.18 11.28
N LEU A 275 7.49 0.64 10.44
CA LEU A 275 7.76 0.71 9.02
C LEU A 275 9.15 1.27 8.68
N ASN A 276 9.80 2.03 9.58
CA ASN A 276 11.20 2.42 9.40
C ASN A 276 12.16 1.22 9.30
N ASN A 277 11.77 0.04 9.81
CA ASN A 277 12.53 -1.21 9.62
C ASN A 277 12.36 -1.82 8.21
N PHE A 278 11.53 -1.22 7.39
CA PHE A 278 11.22 -1.62 6.02
C PHE A 278 11.56 -0.52 5.01
N ASP A 279 12.16 0.58 5.46
CA ASP A 279 12.75 1.58 4.57
C ASP A 279 13.91 0.92 3.82
N ILE A 280 13.78 0.82 2.51
CA ILE A 280 14.80 0.25 1.63
C ILE A 280 15.76 1.36 1.23
N PRO A 281 17.06 1.26 1.59
CA PRO A 281 18.06 2.24 1.18
C PRO A 281 18.30 2.24 -0.34
N ILE A 282 18.71 3.38 -0.87
CA ILE A 282 19.14 3.51 -2.26
C ILE A 282 20.25 2.47 -2.56
N GLY A 283 20.11 1.75 -3.67
CA GLY A 283 21.10 0.79 -4.13
C GLY A 283 20.89 -0.67 -3.67
N ILE A 284 19.88 -0.96 -2.85
CA ILE A 284 19.56 -2.34 -2.43
C ILE A 284 18.71 -3.07 -3.47
N GLU A 285 17.72 -2.39 -4.04
CA GLU A 285 16.84 -2.94 -5.08
C GLU A 285 17.19 -2.32 -6.44
N HIS A 286 17.66 -3.12 -7.37
CA HIS A 286 17.86 -2.73 -8.77
C HIS A 286 17.90 -3.98 -9.64
N SER A 287 17.59 -3.82 -10.92
CA SER A 287 17.69 -4.91 -11.90
C SER A 287 19.14 -5.28 -12.17
N LEU A 288 19.37 -6.56 -12.52
CA LEU A 288 20.71 -7.03 -12.86
C LEU A 288 21.26 -6.24 -14.06
N GLY A 289 22.46 -5.68 -13.88
CA GLY A 289 23.13 -4.88 -14.91
C GLY A 289 22.73 -3.41 -14.96
N GLU A 290 21.81 -2.95 -14.11
CA GLU A 290 21.49 -1.53 -13.93
C GLU A 290 22.36 -0.88 -12.86
N ALA A 291 22.61 0.42 -13.00
CA ALA A 291 23.40 1.16 -12.03
C ALA A 291 22.56 1.41 -10.75
N PRO A 292 23.15 1.24 -9.54
CA PRO A 292 22.46 1.46 -8.28
C PRO A 292 22.31 2.94 -7.89
N ASP A 293 22.57 3.87 -8.79
CA ASP A 293 22.42 5.32 -8.61
C ASP A 293 20.96 5.79 -8.77
N ILE A 294 20.08 4.94 -9.28
CA ILE A 294 18.65 5.21 -9.38
C ILE A 294 18.02 5.02 -8.00
N PRO A 295 17.15 5.92 -7.53
CA PRO A 295 16.53 5.81 -6.21
C PRO A 295 15.49 4.69 -6.15
N SER A 296 15.94 3.44 -6.27
CA SER A 296 15.17 2.24 -5.96
C SER A 296 15.04 2.09 -4.43
N ALA A 297 14.48 3.10 -3.80
CA ALA A 297 14.34 3.18 -2.35
C ALA A 297 12.88 3.36 -1.98
N THR A 298 12.59 3.28 -0.69
CA THR A 298 11.28 3.69 -0.17
C THR A 298 11.02 5.15 -0.54
N GLN A 299 10.00 5.38 -1.36
CA GLN A 299 9.65 6.70 -1.87
C GLN A 299 8.84 7.49 -0.85
N TRP A 300 7.88 6.82 -0.22
CA TRP A 300 7.09 7.39 0.87
C TRP A 300 6.50 6.30 1.76
N THR A 301 6.19 6.70 2.98
CA THR A 301 5.46 5.91 3.97
C THR A 301 4.20 6.66 4.34
N SER A 302 3.07 5.96 4.37
CA SER A 302 1.78 6.51 4.80
C SER A 302 1.21 5.74 5.98
N ALA A 303 0.37 6.44 6.76
CA ALA A 303 -0.50 5.85 7.76
C ALA A 303 -1.87 6.52 7.69
N ILE A 304 -2.93 5.74 7.58
CA ILE A 304 -4.30 6.21 7.46
C ILE A 304 -5.06 5.80 8.71
N ASP A 305 -5.55 6.77 9.46
CA ASP A 305 -6.52 6.58 10.52
C ASP A 305 -7.90 6.47 9.88
N LEU A 306 -8.40 5.25 9.73
CA LEU A 306 -9.69 4.98 9.08
C LEU A 306 -10.86 5.47 9.93
N THR A 307 -10.72 5.42 11.25
CA THR A 307 -11.75 5.84 12.20
C THR A 307 -12.01 7.34 12.13
N HIS A 308 -10.93 8.14 12.08
CA HIS A 308 -11.03 9.60 12.02
C HIS A 308 -10.83 10.16 10.61
N ARG A 309 -10.56 9.31 9.62
CA ARG A 309 -10.37 9.68 8.20
C ARG A 309 -9.26 10.71 8.01
N LYS A 310 -8.07 10.39 8.55
CA LYS A 310 -6.86 11.21 8.44
C LYS A 310 -5.76 10.46 7.72
N VAL A 311 -5.14 11.10 6.75
CA VAL A 311 -4.03 10.54 5.97
C VAL A 311 -2.74 11.21 6.41
N TYR A 312 -1.82 10.43 6.98
CA TYR A 312 -0.49 10.87 7.38
C TYR A 312 0.54 10.31 6.43
N PHE A 313 1.56 11.08 6.10
CA PHE A 313 2.64 10.60 5.24
C PHE A 313 3.96 11.34 5.47
N LYS A 314 5.06 10.65 5.16
CA LYS A 314 6.41 11.18 4.99
C LYS A 314 6.99 10.65 3.68
N THR A 315 8.05 11.25 3.16
CA THR A 315 8.68 10.86 1.89
C THR A 315 10.19 10.72 2.06
N SER A 316 10.85 10.18 1.04
CA SER A 316 12.32 10.11 0.99
C SER A 316 12.99 11.49 1.03
N TYR A 317 12.30 12.54 0.61
CA TYR A 317 12.81 13.92 0.63
C TYR A 317 12.47 14.69 1.90
N ASN A 318 11.39 14.29 2.58
CA ASN A 318 10.91 14.99 3.76
C ASN A 318 10.34 13.98 4.80
N ASN A 319 11.13 13.74 5.84
CA ASN A 319 10.78 12.84 6.94
C ASN A 319 9.79 13.45 7.95
N SER A 320 9.43 14.74 7.82
CA SER A 320 8.39 15.34 8.65
C SER A 320 7.03 14.77 8.28
N ILE A 321 6.29 14.28 9.28
CA ILE A 321 4.95 13.72 9.06
C ILE A 321 3.99 14.87 8.72
N ARG A 322 3.31 14.75 7.59
CA ARG A 322 2.26 15.65 7.11
C ARG A 322 0.91 14.96 7.21
N CYS A 323 -0.15 15.72 7.36
CA CYS A 323 -1.50 15.19 7.55
C CYS A 323 -2.50 15.89 6.62
N ILE A 324 -3.40 15.09 6.04
CA ILE A 324 -4.61 15.55 5.37
C ILE A 324 -5.79 15.02 6.18
N ASP A 325 -6.63 15.92 6.70
CA ASP A 325 -7.84 15.59 7.45
C ASP A 325 -9.06 15.71 6.54
N LEU A 326 -9.73 14.61 6.23
CA LEU A 326 -10.89 14.60 5.35
C LEU A 326 -12.04 15.42 5.93
N ALA A 327 -12.14 15.59 7.25
CA ALA A 327 -13.17 16.37 7.88
C ALA A 327 -13.08 17.89 7.55
N THR A 328 -11.93 18.33 7.06
CA THR A 328 -11.71 19.73 6.64
C THR A 328 -12.03 19.99 5.16
N ILE A 329 -12.42 18.94 4.41
CA ILE A 329 -12.66 19.02 2.97
C ILE A 329 -14.17 18.98 2.71
N ASP A 330 -14.69 20.01 2.03
CA ASP A 330 -16.07 20.02 1.51
C ASP A 330 -16.09 19.31 0.14
N PHE A 331 -16.38 18.01 0.16
CA PHE A 331 -16.38 17.18 -1.04
C PHE A 331 -17.52 17.45 -2.03
N GLU A 332 -18.46 18.34 -1.69
CA GLU A 332 -19.48 18.83 -2.64
C GLU A 332 -18.98 20.05 -3.44
N LYS A 333 -17.98 20.76 -2.92
CA LYS A 333 -17.48 22.01 -3.52
C LYS A 333 -16.07 21.93 -4.07
N VAL A 334 -15.23 21.05 -3.49
CA VAL A 334 -13.85 20.89 -3.96
C VAL A 334 -13.85 20.35 -5.39
N LYS A 335 -12.80 20.69 -6.17
CA LYS A 335 -12.61 20.14 -7.51
C LYS A 335 -11.69 18.94 -7.47
N TYR A 336 -11.81 18.06 -8.46
CA TYR A 336 -10.83 16.99 -8.69
C TYR A 336 -9.45 17.60 -8.92
N GLN A 337 -8.52 17.31 -8.04
CA GLN A 337 -7.20 17.94 -8.02
C GLN A 337 -6.14 16.96 -7.51
N SER A 338 -4.90 17.20 -7.93
CA SER A 338 -3.73 16.50 -7.43
C SER A 338 -2.60 17.48 -7.12
N HIS A 339 -1.78 17.12 -6.15
CA HIS A 339 -0.64 17.92 -5.71
C HIS A 339 0.56 17.02 -5.49
N LEU A 340 1.74 17.45 -5.93
CA LEU A 340 2.97 16.74 -5.62
C LEU A 340 3.15 16.58 -4.11
N MET A 341 3.53 15.39 -3.66
CA MET A 341 3.84 15.17 -2.24
C MET A 341 5.02 16.01 -1.79
N ASP A 342 6.00 16.23 -2.67
CA ASP A 342 7.16 17.10 -2.46
C ASP A 342 7.33 18.06 -3.63
N PRO A 343 6.68 19.22 -3.59
CA PRO A 343 6.90 20.28 -4.59
C PRO A 343 8.33 20.83 -4.51
N VAL A 344 8.92 20.80 -3.32
CA VAL A 344 10.33 21.09 -3.06
C VAL A 344 10.95 19.82 -2.45
N LYS A 345 12.00 19.31 -3.09
CA LYS A 345 12.68 18.07 -2.68
C LYS A 345 13.77 18.38 -1.65
N GLU A 346 13.36 18.95 -0.51
CA GLU A 346 14.27 19.34 0.57
C GLU A 346 13.69 18.90 1.92
N GLN A 347 14.60 18.47 2.82
CA GLN A 347 14.25 18.15 4.20
C GLN A 347 14.30 19.44 5.03
N PRO A 348 13.16 19.91 5.58
CA PRO A 348 13.16 20.97 6.57
C PRO A 348 13.93 20.53 7.82
N ILE A 349 14.85 21.37 8.28
CA ILE A 349 15.62 21.14 9.50
C ILE A 349 15.26 22.22 10.51
N GLU A 350 14.76 21.81 11.67
CA GLU A 350 14.57 22.70 12.82
C GLU A 350 15.92 22.91 13.53
N GLN A 351 16.35 24.15 13.64
CA GLN A 351 17.56 24.50 14.37
C GLN A 351 17.22 24.84 15.83
N ILE A 352 17.77 24.03 16.74
CA ILE A 352 17.63 24.29 18.18
C ILE A 352 18.66 25.37 18.57
N MET A 353 18.16 26.53 19.02
CA MET A 353 18.99 27.62 19.49
C MET A 353 19.36 27.38 20.95
N ILE A 354 20.64 27.20 21.23
CA ILE A 354 21.16 27.16 22.60
C ILE A 354 21.39 28.57 23.08
N LYS A 355 20.81 28.93 24.23
CA LYS A 355 20.97 30.23 24.89
C LYS A 355 22.07 30.17 25.92
#